data_077261eec17853fb870fdee295ac4cd0
#
_entry.id   077261eec17853fb870fdee295ac4cd0
#
_cell.length_a   1.000
_cell.length_b   1.000
_cell.length_c   1.000
_cell.angle_alpha   90.00
_cell.angle_beta   90.00
_cell.angle_gamma   90.00
#
_symmetry.space_group_name_H-M   'P 1'
#
loop_
_entity.id
_entity.type
_entity.pdbx_description
1 polymer ?
#
loop_
_entity_poly.entity_id
_entity_poly.type
_entity_poly.pdbx_seq_one_letter_code
_entity_poly.pdbx_strand_id
1 'polypeptide(L)'
;AIRSRGGTYRFLTNNSSRGAESYVEKLRRLGVETEISDFLTSVDALIAHLYAQGMAEKLLYVCGTQSMKRQLTQAGLRLTDDRDAAVDALVMGFDTELTFQKLEDACILLNRGADYLATNPDWVCPTWYGFVPDCGSVCEMLFRATGRRPYVIGKPRPDMARLAMARGGFSAEETVLLGDRLYTDIA
;
A
#
# COMPACT_ATOMS: atom_id res chain seq x y z
N ALA A 1 14.13 14.83 20.52
CA ALA A 1 14.52 16.18 19.99
C ALA A 1 13.39 16.85 19.18
N ILE A 2 12.72 16.16 18.19
CA ILE A 2 11.67 16.78 17.37
C ILE A 2 10.45 17.13 18.23
N ARG A 3 9.88 16.16 18.94
CA ARG A 3 8.70 16.39 19.83
C ARG A 3 8.96 17.40 20.94
N SER A 4 10.16 17.46 21.48
CA SER A 4 10.53 18.45 22.51
C SER A 4 10.61 19.89 21.99
N ARG A 5 10.58 20.10 20.67
CA ARG A 5 10.54 21.42 20.00
C ARG A 5 9.17 21.72 19.39
N GLY A 6 8.13 20.98 19.77
CA GLY A 6 6.78 21.16 19.24
C GLY A 6 6.54 20.56 17.85
N GLY A 7 7.55 19.90 17.27
CA GLY A 7 7.41 19.19 16.00
C GLY A 7 6.83 17.79 16.17
N THR A 8 6.31 17.24 15.08
CA THR A 8 5.87 15.85 14.98
C THR A 8 6.62 15.12 13.89
N TYR A 9 6.53 13.79 13.87
CA TYR A 9 7.04 12.97 12.78
C TYR A 9 6.09 11.83 12.48
N ARG A 10 6.14 11.34 11.24
CA ARG A 10 5.41 10.14 10.79
C ARG A 10 6.32 9.27 9.96
N PHE A 11 6.13 7.97 10.04
CA PHE A 11 6.81 6.99 9.20
C PHE A 11 5.91 6.62 8.02
N LEU A 12 6.38 6.86 6.80
CA LEU A 12 5.69 6.53 5.57
C LEU A 12 6.31 5.28 4.94
N THR A 13 5.53 4.22 4.72
CA THR A 13 6.02 2.99 4.11
C THR A 13 5.14 2.53 2.95
N ASN A 14 5.79 2.15 1.83
CA ASN A 14 5.11 1.52 0.70
C ASN A 14 4.72 0.05 0.98
N ASN A 15 5.28 -0.55 2.01
CA ASN A 15 5.00 -1.95 2.33
C ASN A 15 3.54 -2.13 2.77
N SER A 16 2.80 -2.95 2.04
CA SER A 16 1.40 -3.29 2.29
C SER A 16 1.20 -4.68 2.92
N SER A 17 2.28 -5.45 3.11
CA SER A 17 2.17 -6.82 3.61
C SER A 17 1.84 -6.91 5.11
N ARG A 18 2.02 -5.83 5.86
CA ARG A 18 1.86 -5.79 7.33
C ARG A 18 1.18 -4.49 7.76
N GLY A 19 0.47 -4.55 8.89
CA GLY A 19 -0.10 -3.38 9.54
C GLY A 19 0.93 -2.58 10.35
N ALA A 20 0.53 -1.39 10.80
CA ALA A 20 1.36 -0.47 11.58
C ALA A 20 1.87 -1.09 12.89
N GLU A 21 1.12 -2.02 13.49
CA GLU A 21 1.48 -2.71 14.74
C GLU A 21 2.84 -3.40 14.64
N SER A 22 3.14 -4.01 13.48
CA SER A 22 4.41 -4.71 13.25
C SER A 22 5.62 -3.75 13.24
N TYR A 23 5.40 -2.51 12.83
CA TYR A 23 6.43 -1.47 12.80
C TYR A 23 6.64 -0.87 14.19
N VAL A 24 5.58 -0.67 14.97
CA VAL A 24 5.66 -0.27 16.39
C VAL A 24 6.53 -1.25 17.15
N GLU A 25 6.23 -2.56 17.01
CA GLU A 25 7.02 -3.61 17.66
C GLU A 25 8.48 -3.62 17.21
N LYS A 26 8.72 -3.47 15.89
CA LYS A 26 10.08 -3.39 15.33
C LYS A 26 10.86 -2.22 15.90
N LEU A 27 10.27 -1.02 15.92
CA LEU A 27 10.95 0.18 16.40
C LEU A 27 11.17 0.15 17.92
N ARG A 28 10.24 -0.43 18.69
CA ARG A 28 10.41 -0.65 20.12
C ARG A 28 11.64 -1.50 20.42
N ARG A 29 11.89 -2.57 19.64
CA ARG A 29 13.11 -3.39 19.78
C ARG A 29 14.39 -2.62 19.47
N LEU A 30 14.30 -1.55 18.69
CA LEU A 30 15.40 -0.64 18.37
C LEU A 30 15.52 0.54 19.35
N GLY A 31 14.72 0.56 20.43
CA GLY A 31 14.73 1.63 21.43
C GLY A 31 13.99 2.89 21.00
N VAL A 32 13.15 2.82 19.96
CA VAL A 32 12.34 3.95 19.50
C VAL A 32 10.89 3.71 19.87
N GLU A 33 10.37 4.52 20.79
CA GLU A 33 8.95 4.49 21.17
C GLU A 33 8.09 5.16 20.12
N THR A 34 7.08 4.44 19.63
CA THR A 34 6.14 4.89 18.62
C THR A 34 4.75 4.32 18.88
N GLU A 35 3.76 4.96 18.31
CA GLU A 35 2.36 4.53 18.30
C GLU A 35 1.90 4.19 16.90
N ILE A 36 0.78 3.47 16.75
CA ILE A 36 0.18 3.14 15.46
C ILE A 36 -0.08 4.41 14.63
N SER A 37 -0.52 5.48 15.28
CA SER A 37 -0.78 6.79 14.68
C SER A 37 0.47 7.46 14.08
N ASP A 38 1.67 7.04 14.46
CA ASP A 38 2.92 7.56 13.89
C ASP A 38 3.22 6.97 12.49
N PHE A 39 2.47 5.94 12.08
CA PHE A 39 2.70 5.26 10.80
C PHE A 39 1.59 5.59 9.79
N LEU A 40 2.00 5.62 8.52
CA LEU A 40 1.13 5.69 7.38
C LEU A 40 1.65 4.73 6.32
N THR A 41 0.85 3.70 6.03
CA THR A 41 1.19 2.66 5.07
C THR A 41 0.58 2.96 3.70
N SER A 42 1.03 2.27 2.66
CA SER A 42 0.36 2.33 1.35
C SER A 42 -1.07 1.77 1.39
N VAL A 43 -1.42 0.95 2.39
CA VAL A 43 -2.81 0.50 2.62
C VAL A 43 -3.67 1.65 3.13
N ASP A 44 -3.16 2.50 4.04
CA ASP A 44 -3.87 3.71 4.48
C ASP A 44 -4.14 4.65 3.30
N ALA A 45 -3.14 4.83 2.43
CA ALA A 45 -3.28 5.66 1.23
C ALA A 45 -4.29 5.05 0.23
N LEU A 46 -4.30 3.73 0.06
CA LEU A 46 -5.28 3.02 -0.76
C LEU A 46 -6.70 3.23 -0.22
N ILE A 47 -6.91 3.06 1.09
CA ILE A 47 -8.20 3.29 1.73
C ILE A 47 -8.67 4.73 1.49
N ALA A 48 -7.81 5.71 1.75
CA ALA A 48 -8.14 7.12 1.52
C ALA A 48 -8.47 7.40 0.05
N HIS A 49 -7.72 6.82 -0.88
CA HIS A 49 -7.97 6.93 -2.31
C HIS A 49 -9.34 6.36 -2.70
N LEU A 50 -9.66 5.13 -2.26
CA LEU A 50 -10.94 4.49 -2.58
C LEU A 50 -12.13 5.31 -2.09
N TYR A 51 -12.07 5.87 -0.89
CA TYR A 51 -13.10 6.77 -0.38
C TYR A 51 -13.19 8.08 -1.19
N ALA A 52 -12.07 8.70 -1.49
CA ALA A 52 -12.02 9.95 -2.26
C ALA A 52 -12.53 9.80 -3.69
N GLN A 53 -12.37 8.61 -4.29
CA GLN A 53 -12.87 8.30 -5.64
C GLN A 53 -14.31 7.75 -5.65
N GLY A 54 -15.00 7.69 -4.51
CA GLY A 54 -16.35 7.13 -4.41
C GLY A 54 -16.40 5.61 -4.65
N MET A 55 -15.30 4.92 -4.43
CA MET A 55 -15.17 3.47 -4.65
C MET A 55 -15.43 2.63 -3.40
N ALA A 56 -15.87 3.23 -2.30
CA ALA A 56 -16.06 2.54 -1.01
C ALA A 56 -17.04 1.35 -1.09
N GLU A 57 -18.07 1.45 -1.94
CA GLU A 57 -19.08 0.40 -2.14
C GLU A 57 -18.70 -0.65 -3.19
N LYS A 58 -17.57 -0.46 -3.87
CA LYS A 58 -17.07 -1.36 -4.90
C LYS A 58 -16.65 -2.70 -4.32
N LEU A 59 -16.89 -3.79 -5.06
CA LEU A 59 -16.43 -5.13 -4.70
C LEU A 59 -14.98 -5.31 -5.16
N LEU A 60 -14.08 -5.53 -4.21
CA LEU A 60 -12.65 -5.63 -4.45
C LEU A 60 -12.18 -7.09 -4.40
N TYR A 61 -11.39 -7.49 -5.39
CA TYR A 61 -10.55 -8.69 -5.30
C TYR A 61 -9.13 -8.27 -4.91
N VAL A 62 -8.61 -8.82 -3.82
CA VAL A 62 -7.33 -8.35 -3.25
C VAL A 62 -6.27 -9.45 -3.34
N CYS A 63 -5.27 -9.23 -4.20
CA CYS A 63 -4.00 -9.94 -4.18
C CYS A 63 -3.08 -9.28 -3.15
N GLY A 64 -3.19 -9.71 -1.91
CA GLY A 64 -2.49 -9.19 -0.76
C GLY A 64 -2.53 -10.19 0.39
N THR A 65 -1.78 -9.88 1.45
CA THR A 65 -1.74 -10.71 2.66
C THR A 65 -3.06 -10.65 3.42
N GLN A 66 -3.31 -11.62 4.29
CA GLN A 66 -4.44 -11.59 5.21
C GLN A 66 -4.41 -10.34 6.11
N SER A 67 -3.21 -9.83 6.44
CA SER A 67 -3.07 -8.58 7.18
C SER A 67 -3.65 -7.39 6.40
N MET A 68 -3.33 -7.28 5.10
CA MET A 68 -3.87 -6.25 4.23
C MET A 68 -5.39 -6.37 4.08
N LYS A 69 -5.90 -7.58 3.82
CA LYS A 69 -7.34 -7.84 3.70
C LYS A 69 -8.09 -7.42 4.96
N ARG A 70 -7.59 -7.76 6.16
CA ARG A 70 -8.19 -7.32 7.43
C ARG A 70 -8.25 -5.80 7.56
N GLN A 71 -7.19 -5.07 7.21
CA GLN A 71 -7.17 -3.60 7.27
C GLN A 71 -8.24 -2.99 6.36
N LEU A 72 -8.37 -3.50 5.13
CA LEU A 72 -9.40 -3.04 4.18
C LEU A 72 -10.82 -3.35 4.69
N THR A 73 -11.05 -4.55 5.23
CA THR A 73 -12.36 -4.93 5.81
C THR A 73 -12.69 -4.08 7.03
N GLN A 74 -11.73 -3.82 7.92
CA GLN A 74 -11.91 -2.94 9.09
C GLN A 74 -12.21 -1.49 8.70
N ALA A 75 -11.73 -1.06 7.54
CA ALA A 75 -12.08 0.23 6.95
C ALA A 75 -13.47 0.23 6.26
N GLY A 76 -14.23 -0.84 6.34
CA GLY A 76 -15.58 -0.93 5.78
C GLY A 76 -15.64 -1.26 4.28
N LEU A 77 -14.52 -1.62 3.65
CA LEU A 77 -14.48 -1.97 2.23
C LEU A 77 -14.97 -3.42 2.00
N ARG A 78 -15.59 -3.66 0.85
CA ARG A 78 -16.16 -4.94 0.47
C ARG A 78 -15.15 -5.76 -0.33
N LEU A 79 -14.81 -6.94 0.19
CA LEU A 79 -13.84 -7.84 -0.43
C LEU A 79 -14.48 -9.17 -0.82
N THR A 80 -13.91 -9.80 -1.86
CA THR A 80 -14.23 -11.17 -2.25
C THR A 80 -12.97 -11.93 -2.64
N ASP A 81 -12.99 -13.24 -2.46
CA ASP A 81 -12.02 -14.19 -3.01
C ASP A 81 -12.63 -15.00 -4.17
N ASP A 82 -13.88 -14.72 -4.53
CA ASP A 82 -14.58 -15.34 -5.65
C ASP A 82 -14.33 -14.53 -6.93
N ARG A 83 -13.57 -15.08 -7.87
CA ARG A 83 -13.28 -14.49 -9.19
C ARG A 83 -14.49 -14.43 -10.12
N ASP A 84 -15.54 -15.19 -9.82
CA ASP A 84 -16.77 -15.23 -10.64
C ASP A 84 -17.83 -14.25 -10.11
N ALA A 85 -17.60 -13.62 -8.97
CA ALA A 85 -18.38 -12.48 -8.52
C ALA A 85 -18.22 -11.27 -9.46
N ALA A 86 -19.14 -10.32 -9.34
CA ALA A 86 -19.08 -9.06 -10.09
C ALA A 86 -18.02 -8.13 -9.48
N VAL A 87 -16.74 -8.48 -9.65
CA VAL A 87 -15.61 -7.71 -9.13
C VAL A 87 -15.46 -6.40 -9.88
N ASP A 88 -15.51 -5.29 -9.16
CA ASP A 88 -15.31 -3.95 -9.72
C ASP A 88 -13.82 -3.61 -9.90
N ALA A 89 -12.98 -3.98 -8.92
CA ALA A 89 -11.56 -3.65 -8.97
C ALA A 89 -10.68 -4.76 -8.41
N LEU A 90 -9.54 -4.98 -9.09
CA LEU A 90 -8.41 -5.76 -8.62
C LEU A 90 -7.43 -4.85 -7.89
N VAL A 91 -7.09 -5.22 -6.67
CA VAL A 91 -6.07 -4.51 -5.86
C VAL A 91 -4.86 -5.41 -5.66
N MET A 92 -3.69 -4.95 -6.12
CA MET A 92 -2.41 -5.63 -5.93
C MET A 92 -1.62 -4.98 -4.79
N GLY A 93 -1.19 -5.78 -3.84
CA GLY A 93 -0.27 -5.39 -2.78
C GLY A 93 1.04 -6.17 -2.82
N PHE A 94 1.94 -5.86 -1.89
CA PHE A 94 3.07 -6.73 -1.59
C PHE A 94 2.54 -7.98 -0.87
N ASP A 95 2.34 -9.04 -1.64
CA ASP A 95 1.70 -10.27 -1.17
C ASP A 95 2.74 -11.37 -0.89
N THR A 96 3.12 -11.51 0.38
CA THR A 96 4.00 -12.60 0.83
C THR A 96 3.28 -13.96 0.96
N GLU A 97 1.97 -13.97 0.69
CA GLU A 97 1.10 -15.15 0.64
C GLU A 97 0.62 -15.43 -0.80
N LEU A 98 1.36 -14.93 -1.80
CA LEU A 98 1.02 -15.06 -3.21
C LEU A 98 1.02 -16.53 -3.64
N THR A 99 -0.04 -16.91 -4.36
CA THR A 99 -0.19 -18.22 -5.00
C THR A 99 -0.38 -18.06 -6.49
N PHE A 100 -0.13 -19.12 -7.26
CA PHE A 100 -0.41 -19.08 -8.70
C PHE A 100 -1.90 -18.87 -8.98
N GLN A 101 -2.78 -19.40 -8.13
CA GLN A 101 -4.23 -19.18 -8.25
C GLN A 101 -4.59 -17.68 -8.21
N LYS A 102 -4.00 -16.91 -7.30
CA LYS A 102 -4.21 -15.45 -7.24
C LYS A 102 -3.76 -14.75 -8.53
N LEU A 103 -2.68 -15.22 -9.16
CA LEU A 103 -2.20 -14.68 -10.44
C LEU A 103 -3.16 -15.02 -11.59
N GLU A 104 -3.66 -16.25 -11.64
CA GLU A 104 -4.65 -16.68 -12.62
C GLU A 104 -5.94 -15.86 -12.49
N ASP A 105 -6.46 -15.73 -11.27
CA ASP A 105 -7.66 -14.94 -10.99
C ASP A 105 -7.47 -13.46 -11.37
N ALA A 106 -6.30 -12.89 -11.05
CA ALA A 106 -5.96 -11.53 -11.45
C ALA A 106 -5.98 -11.36 -12.98
N CYS A 107 -5.39 -12.29 -13.73
CA CYS A 107 -5.42 -12.25 -15.21
C CYS A 107 -6.87 -12.30 -15.75
N ILE A 108 -7.69 -13.20 -15.19
CA ILE A 108 -9.10 -13.33 -15.60
C ILE A 108 -9.87 -12.03 -15.34
N LEU A 109 -9.74 -11.45 -14.14
CA LEU A 109 -10.41 -10.22 -13.73
C LEU A 109 -9.97 -9.02 -14.60
N LEU A 110 -8.67 -8.89 -14.87
CA LEU A 110 -8.14 -7.84 -15.73
C LEU A 110 -8.64 -7.95 -17.16
N ASN A 111 -8.76 -9.18 -17.71
CA ASN A 111 -9.31 -9.41 -19.04
C ASN A 111 -10.82 -9.16 -19.08
N ARG A 112 -11.54 -9.31 -17.99
CA ARG A 112 -12.96 -8.95 -17.85
C ARG A 112 -13.17 -7.44 -17.69
N GLY A 113 -12.11 -6.65 -17.52
CA GLY A 113 -12.17 -5.18 -17.48
C GLY A 113 -12.24 -4.57 -16.08
N ALA A 114 -11.98 -5.35 -15.02
CA ALA A 114 -11.90 -4.81 -13.66
C ALA A 114 -10.89 -3.63 -13.58
N ASP A 115 -11.20 -2.62 -12.79
CA ASP A 115 -10.24 -1.56 -12.46
C ASP A 115 -8.99 -2.16 -11.83
N TYR A 116 -7.80 -1.59 -12.10
CA TYR A 116 -6.55 -2.15 -11.62
C TYR A 116 -5.79 -1.15 -10.77
N LEU A 117 -5.67 -1.44 -9.48
CA LEU A 117 -4.98 -0.63 -8.48
C LEU A 117 -3.78 -1.40 -7.91
N ALA A 118 -2.70 -0.68 -7.57
CA ALA A 118 -1.56 -1.24 -6.87
C ALA A 118 -1.14 -0.34 -5.70
N THR A 119 -0.75 -0.95 -4.58
CA THR A 119 -0.34 -0.22 -3.39
C THR A 119 0.99 0.51 -3.56
N ASN A 120 1.91 -0.03 -4.37
CA ASN A 120 3.24 0.54 -4.56
C ASN A 120 3.90 0.02 -5.85
N PRO A 121 4.88 0.76 -6.40
CA PRO A 121 5.59 0.37 -7.61
C PRO A 121 6.90 -0.38 -7.33
N ASP A 122 7.22 -0.69 -6.07
CA ASP A 122 8.52 -1.24 -5.70
C ASP A 122 8.78 -2.57 -6.39
N TRP A 123 9.93 -2.69 -7.05
CA TRP A 123 10.36 -3.91 -7.72
C TRP A 123 10.75 -5.01 -6.74
N VAL A 124 11.41 -4.61 -5.66
CA VAL A 124 11.99 -5.53 -4.69
C VAL A 124 11.82 -5.03 -3.27
N CYS A 125 11.66 -5.97 -2.35
CA CYS A 125 11.72 -5.74 -0.91
C CYS A 125 13.04 -6.28 -0.37
N PRO A 126 13.84 -5.49 0.37
CA PRO A 126 15.08 -5.94 0.99
C PRO A 126 14.79 -6.87 2.17
N THR A 127 15.57 -7.94 2.28
CA THR A 127 15.56 -8.90 3.38
C THR A 127 16.99 -9.05 3.93
N TRP A 128 17.14 -9.79 5.03
CA TRP A 128 18.47 -10.08 5.59
C TRP A 128 19.34 -10.97 4.68
N TYR A 129 18.75 -11.71 3.76
CA TYR A 129 19.44 -12.61 2.82
C TYR A 129 19.48 -12.06 1.37
N GLY A 130 19.01 -10.84 1.12
CA GLY A 130 18.99 -10.25 -0.22
C GLY A 130 17.64 -9.59 -0.54
N PHE A 131 17.19 -9.72 -1.78
CA PHE A 131 15.96 -9.10 -2.26
C PHE A 131 14.93 -10.15 -2.67
N VAL A 132 13.65 -9.84 -2.43
CA VAL A 132 12.51 -10.62 -2.94
C VAL A 132 11.65 -9.75 -3.84
N PRO A 133 10.90 -10.32 -4.82
CA PRO A 133 9.95 -9.55 -5.62
C PRO A 133 8.93 -8.83 -4.75
N ASP A 134 8.65 -7.56 -5.07
CA ASP A 134 7.62 -6.75 -4.43
C ASP A 134 6.45 -6.54 -5.41
N CYS A 135 5.47 -5.74 -5.05
CA CYS A 135 4.24 -5.46 -5.77
C CYS A 135 4.49 -5.06 -7.24
N GLY A 136 5.46 -4.18 -7.51
CA GLY A 136 5.80 -3.73 -8.86
C GLY A 136 6.25 -4.88 -9.76
N SER A 137 7.04 -5.82 -9.26
CA SER A 137 7.45 -7.02 -10.01
C SER A 137 6.27 -7.89 -10.42
N VAL A 138 5.31 -8.09 -9.51
CA VAL A 138 4.09 -8.84 -9.80
C VAL A 138 3.22 -8.09 -10.80
N CYS A 139 3.10 -6.78 -10.67
CA CYS A 139 2.37 -5.94 -11.62
C CYS A 139 2.98 -6.00 -13.04
N GLU A 140 4.31 -6.02 -13.17
CA GLU A 140 4.96 -6.17 -14.48
C GLU A 140 4.71 -7.57 -15.07
N MET A 141 4.73 -8.63 -14.26
CA MET A 141 4.39 -9.97 -14.71
C MET A 141 2.94 -10.02 -15.25
N LEU A 142 1.98 -9.45 -14.54
CA LEU A 142 0.59 -9.37 -14.99
C LEU A 142 0.44 -8.48 -16.24
N PHE A 143 1.21 -7.40 -16.36
CA PHE A 143 1.24 -6.59 -17.57
C PHE A 143 1.69 -7.39 -18.79
N ARG A 144 2.72 -8.22 -18.65
CA ARG A 144 3.18 -9.10 -19.76
C ARG A 144 2.12 -10.12 -20.18
N ALA A 145 1.28 -10.57 -19.26
CA ALA A 145 0.22 -11.52 -19.53
C ALA A 145 -1.06 -10.86 -20.09
N THR A 146 -1.40 -9.64 -19.65
CA THR A 146 -2.73 -9.03 -19.92
C THR A 146 -2.68 -7.71 -20.68
N GLY A 147 -1.51 -7.09 -20.79
CA GLY A 147 -1.38 -5.72 -21.34
C GLY A 147 -1.89 -4.61 -20.42
N ARG A 148 -2.37 -4.94 -19.20
CA ARG A 148 -2.98 -3.99 -18.26
C ARG A 148 -1.95 -3.51 -17.23
N ARG A 149 -1.92 -2.20 -16.99
CA ARG A 149 -1.10 -1.58 -15.93
C ARG A 149 -1.97 -1.03 -14.82
N PRO A 150 -1.53 -1.12 -13.55
CA PRO A 150 -2.28 -0.58 -12.43
C PRO A 150 -2.15 0.94 -12.34
N TYR A 151 -3.15 1.56 -11.72
CA TYR A 151 -2.98 2.85 -11.08
C TYR A 151 -2.26 2.63 -9.75
N VAL A 152 -1.07 3.17 -9.61
CA VAL A 152 -0.24 3.01 -8.41
C VAL A 152 -0.57 4.12 -7.41
N ILE A 153 -0.68 3.79 -6.12
CA ILE A 153 -1.11 4.71 -5.05
C ILE A 153 0.06 5.19 -4.17
N GLY A 154 0.98 4.29 -3.82
CA GLY A 154 2.11 4.60 -2.96
C GLY A 154 3.15 5.55 -3.59
N LYS A 155 4.18 5.87 -2.81
CA LYS A 155 5.32 6.68 -3.29
C LYS A 155 5.88 6.09 -4.61
N PRO A 156 6.26 6.91 -5.60
CA PRO A 156 6.54 8.35 -5.55
C PRO A 156 5.33 9.27 -5.67
N ARG A 157 4.12 8.74 -5.75
CA ARG A 157 2.95 9.61 -5.83
C ARG A 157 2.82 10.45 -4.54
N PRO A 158 2.40 11.71 -4.66
CA PRO A 158 2.34 12.63 -3.52
C PRO A 158 1.23 12.30 -2.53
N ASP A 159 0.35 11.35 -2.83
CA ASP A 159 -0.86 11.08 -2.07
C ASP A 159 -0.56 10.68 -0.61
N MET A 160 0.49 9.87 -0.38
CA MET A 160 0.91 9.51 0.98
C MET A 160 1.42 10.72 1.77
N ALA A 161 2.23 11.58 1.15
CA ALA A 161 2.74 12.79 1.80
C ALA A 161 1.59 13.76 2.10
N ARG A 162 0.68 13.97 1.15
CA ARG A 162 -0.53 14.80 1.34
C ARG A 162 -1.41 14.28 2.48
N LEU A 163 -1.62 12.97 2.54
CA LEU A 163 -2.38 12.34 3.62
C LEU A 163 -1.70 12.52 4.98
N ALA A 164 -0.37 12.41 5.02
CA ALA A 164 0.41 12.64 6.24
C ALA A 164 0.30 14.09 6.71
N MET A 165 0.43 15.06 5.81
CA MET A 165 0.25 16.48 6.09
C MET A 165 -1.17 16.78 6.60
N ALA A 166 -2.19 16.29 5.91
CA ALA A 166 -3.60 16.50 6.30
C ALA A 166 -3.89 15.91 7.68
N ARG A 167 -3.41 14.70 7.99
CA ARG A 167 -3.55 14.10 9.33
C ARG A 167 -2.77 14.83 10.42
N GLY A 168 -1.72 15.54 10.06
CA GLY A 168 -0.90 16.32 10.97
C GLY A 168 -1.34 17.79 11.14
N GLY A 169 -2.16 18.30 10.22
CA GLY A 169 -2.54 19.71 10.16
C GLY A 169 -1.40 20.62 9.71
N PHE A 170 -0.44 20.13 8.91
CA PHE A 170 0.73 20.87 8.43
C PHE A 170 0.63 21.18 6.93
N SER A 171 1.20 22.32 6.54
CA SER A 171 1.39 22.71 5.14
C SER A 171 2.65 22.04 4.55
N ALA A 172 2.83 22.18 3.23
CA ALA A 172 4.04 21.68 2.55
C ALA A 172 5.30 22.44 3.01
N GLU A 173 5.18 23.73 3.29
CA GLU A 173 6.28 24.61 3.76
C GLU A 173 6.75 24.24 5.18
N GLU A 174 5.87 23.60 5.97
CA GLU A 174 6.16 23.16 7.34
C GLU A 174 6.61 21.70 7.40
N THR A 175 6.66 21.00 6.24
CA THR A 175 6.89 19.58 6.18
C THR A 175 8.18 19.25 5.44
N VAL A 176 8.97 18.33 6.00
CA VAL A 176 10.17 17.76 5.35
C VAL A 176 9.98 16.27 5.20
N LEU A 177 10.13 15.74 3.99
CA LEU A 177 10.18 14.31 3.69
C LEU A 177 11.64 13.87 3.63
N LEU A 178 11.97 12.83 4.40
CA LEU A 178 13.28 12.19 4.40
C LEU A 178 13.12 10.75 3.90
N GLY A 179 13.97 10.34 2.96
CA GLY A 179 13.94 8.99 2.40
C GLY A 179 15.29 8.58 1.80
N ASP A 180 15.45 7.29 1.59
CA ASP A 180 16.68 6.68 1.08
C ASP A 180 16.54 6.15 -0.36
N ARG A 181 15.31 6.05 -0.87
CA ARG A 181 15.06 5.58 -2.24
C ARG A 181 14.77 6.74 -3.19
N LEU A 182 15.72 7.00 -4.09
CA LEU A 182 15.59 8.10 -5.06
C LEU A 182 14.35 7.99 -5.94
N TYR A 183 13.97 6.78 -6.35
CA TYR A 183 12.85 6.55 -7.29
C TYR A 183 11.47 6.47 -6.63
N THR A 184 11.38 6.51 -5.31
CA THR A 184 10.10 6.52 -4.57
C THR A 184 10.00 7.65 -3.56
N ASP A 185 11.06 7.91 -2.78
CA ASP A 185 10.99 8.90 -1.71
C ASP A 185 11.28 10.32 -2.19
N ILE A 186 12.13 10.47 -3.23
CA ILE A 186 12.68 11.76 -3.69
C ILE A 186 12.13 12.15 -5.07
N ALA A 187 11.61 11.20 -5.86
CA ALA A 187 11.12 11.43 -7.23
C ALA A 187 9.87 12.32 -7.30
#